data_bfc1f73712bbe8dfa526225497546cc6
#
_entry.id   bfc1f73712bbe8dfa526225497546cc6
#
_cell.length_a   1.000
_cell.length_b   1.000
_cell.length_c   1.000
_cell.angle_alpha   90.00
_cell.angle_beta   90.00
_cell.angle_gamma   90.00
#
_symmetry.space_group_name_H-M   'P 1'
#
loop_
_entity.id
_entity.type
_entity.pdbx_description
1 polymer ?
#
loop_
_entity_poly.entity_id
_entity_poly.type
_entity_poly.pdbx_seq_one_letter_code
_entity_poly.pdbx_strand_id
1 'polypeptide(L)'
;MPKTGTRKLMEHIEIDLIKNNIKMGRDALFDLLRSYGLLVKKTKRFHITTDSKHFFFKSPNLLKELTLSHAEQVFVSDITYIKVDGGHSYLALVTDAYSKKIMGWKLDDNMKVSLVKEALAMAHKNCIHKHKTIIHHSDRGIQYCCPDFSEFAQNKGFILSTTQQYDPYENAVAERINGILKYEFGLKNTIKNIKTANKMIAEAVKIYNNERLHWSLDLKTPQEVHRKYNQQPYKSYARKVA
;
A
#
# COMPACT_ATOMS: atom_id res chain seq x y z
N MET A 1 16.70 3.85 1.08
CA MET A 1 15.92 2.58 1.18
C MET A 1 16.86 1.47 1.67
N PRO A 2 16.69 0.95 2.89
CA PRO A 2 17.69 0.08 3.52
C PRO A 2 17.79 -1.35 2.91
N LYS A 3 16.81 -1.77 2.10
CA LYS A 3 16.80 -3.10 1.47
C LYS A 3 16.29 -3.05 0.03
N THR A 4 17.01 -2.35 -0.82
CA THR A 4 16.74 -2.31 -2.26
C THR A 4 17.35 -3.54 -2.94
N GLY A 5 16.54 -4.30 -3.69
CA GLY A 5 17.05 -5.44 -4.46
C GLY A 5 17.98 -4.98 -5.61
N THR A 6 18.99 -5.80 -5.94
CA THR A 6 20.07 -5.48 -6.90
C THR A 6 19.59 -4.86 -8.22
N ARG A 7 18.51 -5.39 -8.80
CA ARG A 7 18.00 -4.86 -10.09
C ARG A 7 17.49 -3.42 -9.98
N LYS A 8 16.80 -3.08 -8.87
CA LYS A 8 16.34 -1.70 -8.63
C LYS A 8 17.51 -0.79 -8.25
N LEU A 9 18.48 -1.33 -7.52
CA LEU A 9 19.69 -0.60 -7.19
C LEU A 9 20.43 -0.18 -8.48
N MET A 10 20.49 -1.07 -9.47
CA MET A 10 21.11 -0.77 -10.77
C MET A 10 20.50 0.47 -11.43
N GLU A 11 19.15 0.55 -11.47
CA GLU A 11 18.43 1.73 -12.00
C GLU A 11 18.76 3.02 -11.23
N HIS A 12 18.89 2.92 -9.91
CA HIS A 12 19.20 4.10 -9.09
C HIS A 12 20.64 4.61 -9.29
N ILE A 13 21.58 3.72 -9.57
CA ILE A 13 23.01 4.09 -9.68
C ILE A 13 23.49 4.28 -11.14
N GLU A 14 22.64 3.99 -12.12
CA GLU A 14 23.02 4.02 -13.55
C GLU A 14 23.61 5.37 -13.97
N ILE A 15 22.98 6.47 -13.56
CA ILE A 15 23.47 7.82 -13.86
C ILE A 15 24.85 8.08 -13.25
N ASP A 16 25.09 7.60 -12.03
CA ASP A 16 26.35 7.79 -11.34
C ASP A 16 27.45 6.90 -11.95
N LEU A 17 27.11 5.69 -12.41
CA LEU A 17 28.04 4.83 -13.13
C LEU A 17 28.48 5.48 -14.45
N ILE A 18 27.54 6.06 -15.21
CA ILE A 18 27.82 6.77 -16.47
C ILE A 18 28.72 7.99 -16.20
N LYS A 19 28.39 8.83 -15.21
CA LYS A 19 29.17 10.02 -14.85
C LYS A 19 30.60 9.72 -14.48
N ASN A 20 30.83 8.58 -13.81
CA ASN A 20 32.15 8.16 -13.35
C ASN A 20 32.85 7.23 -14.36
N ASN A 21 32.29 7.04 -15.56
CA ASN A 21 32.80 6.17 -16.60
C ASN A 21 33.05 4.71 -16.13
N ILE A 22 32.17 4.21 -15.25
CA ILE A 22 32.24 2.85 -14.70
C ILE A 22 31.35 1.93 -15.53
N LYS A 23 31.95 0.97 -16.23
CA LYS A 23 31.22 -0.08 -16.95
C LYS A 23 30.88 -1.22 -16.00
N MET A 24 29.62 -1.27 -15.53
CA MET A 24 29.10 -2.31 -14.64
C MET A 24 27.78 -2.87 -15.17
N GLY A 25 27.75 -4.17 -15.43
CA GLY A 25 26.52 -4.87 -15.79
C GLY A 25 25.79 -5.40 -14.56
N ARG A 26 24.53 -5.83 -14.77
CA ARG A 26 23.68 -6.39 -13.72
C ARG A 26 24.36 -7.53 -12.94
N ASP A 27 24.97 -8.48 -13.63
CA ASP A 27 25.54 -9.68 -13.00
C ASP A 27 26.81 -9.34 -12.22
N ALA A 28 27.64 -8.41 -12.73
CA ALA A 28 28.78 -7.87 -12.00
C ALA A 28 28.35 -7.17 -10.70
N LEU A 29 27.23 -6.42 -10.72
CA LEU A 29 26.69 -5.82 -9.50
C LEU A 29 26.20 -6.89 -8.51
N PHE A 30 25.56 -7.98 -8.99
CA PHE A 30 25.17 -9.09 -8.13
C PHE A 30 26.36 -9.75 -7.45
N ASP A 31 27.44 -9.99 -8.18
CA ASP A 31 28.66 -10.62 -7.64
C ASP A 31 29.37 -9.70 -6.64
N LEU A 32 29.45 -8.42 -6.95
CA LEU A 32 29.98 -7.41 -6.04
C LEU A 32 29.18 -7.38 -4.73
N LEU A 33 27.86 -7.27 -4.79
CA LEU A 33 27.02 -7.26 -3.59
C LEU A 33 27.07 -8.57 -2.80
N ARG A 34 27.26 -9.71 -3.50
CA ARG A 34 27.45 -11.01 -2.87
C ARG A 34 28.77 -11.07 -2.11
N SER A 35 29.87 -10.60 -2.70
CA SER A 35 31.20 -10.62 -2.05
C SER A 35 31.22 -9.78 -0.77
N TYR A 36 30.44 -8.69 -0.70
CA TYR A 36 30.31 -7.84 0.48
C TYR A 36 29.17 -8.25 1.42
N GLY A 37 28.45 -9.35 1.17
CA GLY A 37 27.35 -9.80 2.00
C GLY A 37 26.10 -8.86 1.97
N LEU A 38 26.00 -8.01 0.98
CA LEU A 38 24.97 -6.96 0.85
C LEU A 38 23.71 -7.40 0.11
N LEU A 39 23.60 -8.65 -0.32
CA LEU A 39 22.39 -9.17 -0.95
C LEU A 39 21.22 -9.21 0.04
N VAL A 40 20.04 -8.78 -0.41
CA VAL A 40 18.80 -8.84 0.38
C VAL A 40 18.38 -10.29 0.60
N LYS A 41 18.38 -10.74 1.86
CA LYS A 41 17.96 -12.10 2.24
C LYS A 41 16.45 -12.27 2.16
N LYS A 42 15.98 -13.41 1.60
CA LYS A 42 14.57 -13.79 1.61
C LYS A 42 14.15 -14.12 3.05
N THR A 43 13.02 -13.57 3.51
CA THR A 43 12.42 -13.89 4.83
C THR A 43 11.17 -14.74 4.65
N LYS A 44 10.97 -15.75 5.54
CA LYS A 44 9.74 -16.58 5.57
C LYS A 44 8.59 -15.74 6.11
N ARG A 45 7.38 -15.94 5.53
CA ARG A 45 6.14 -15.26 5.95
C ARG A 45 5.39 -16.13 6.94
N PHE A 46 4.74 -15.51 7.97
CA PHE A 46 3.64 -16.08 8.76
C PHE A 46 2.86 -14.97 9.47
N HIS A 47 1.54 -15.01 9.43
CA HIS A 47 0.50 -14.82 10.44
C HIS A 47 -0.85 -14.49 9.79
N ILE A 48 -1.91 -15.20 10.25
CA ILE A 48 -3.33 -14.89 9.98
C ILE A 48 -3.77 -13.93 11.08
N THR A 49 -4.38 -12.80 10.70
CA THR A 49 -4.64 -11.68 11.62
C THR A 49 -6.08 -11.16 11.59
N THR A 50 -6.98 -11.73 10.78
CA THR A 50 -8.31 -11.17 10.56
C THR A 50 -9.40 -12.06 11.19
N ASP A 51 -10.24 -11.47 12.04
CA ASP A 51 -11.50 -12.08 12.46
C ASP A 51 -12.61 -11.71 11.47
N SER A 52 -12.95 -12.67 10.60
CA SER A 52 -13.99 -12.53 9.56
C SER A 52 -15.30 -13.24 9.92
N LYS A 53 -15.41 -13.86 11.12
CA LYS A 53 -16.58 -14.64 11.55
C LYS A 53 -17.65 -13.79 12.26
N HIS A 54 -17.77 -12.51 11.95
CA HIS A 54 -18.80 -11.63 12.48
C HIS A 54 -20.08 -11.65 11.62
N PHE A 55 -21.22 -11.17 12.18
CA PHE A 55 -22.55 -11.17 11.55
C PHE A 55 -22.84 -9.92 10.68
N PHE A 56 -21.97 -8.93 10.66
CA PHE A 56 -22.18 -7.72 9.86
C PHE A 56 -22.25 -8.02 8.36
N PHE A 57 -23.03 -7.18 7.65
CA PHE A 57 -23.17 -7.24 6.20
C PHE A 57 -21.80 -7.12 5.50
N LYS A 58 -21.58 -7.98 4.51
CA LYS A 58 -20.37 -8.00 3.70
C LYS A 58 -20.71 -7.53 2.30
N SER A 59 -20.13 -6.42 1.88
CA SER A 59 -20.32 -5.87 0.54
C SER A 59 -19.85 -6.86 -0.54
N PRO A 60 -20.48 -6.86 -1.73
CA PRO A 60 -20.03 -7.76 -2.83
C PRO A 60 -18.61 -7.40 -3.27
N ASN A 61 -17.90 -8.39 -3.82
CA ASN A 61 -16.60 -8.14 -4.44
C ASN A 61 -16.78 -7.48 -5.81
N LEU A 62 -16.50 -6.19 -5.88
CA LEU A 62 -16.61 -5.41 -7.11
C LEU A 62 -15.34 -5.44 -7.96
N LEU A 63 -14.27 -6.10 -7.50
CA LEU A 63 -13.00 -6.16 -8.23
C LEU A 63 -12.89 -7.37 -9.16
N LYS A 64 -13.73 -8.38 -9.01
CA LYS A 64 -13.59 -9.67 -9.69
C LYS A 64 -13.55 -9.56 -11.23
N GLU A 65 -14.29 -8.62 -11.79
CA GLU A 65 -14.35 -8.37 -13.25
C GLU A 65 -13.86 -6.96 -13.62
N LEU A 66 -13.29 -6.23 -12.66
CA LEU A 66 -12.87 -4.85 -12.87
C LEU A 66 -11.44 -4.78 -13.39
N THR A 67 -11.27 -4.23 -14.57
CA THR A 67 -9.95 -3.86 -15.09
C THR A 67 -9.57 -2.47 -14.59
N LEU A 68 -8.46 -2.37 -13.85
CA LEU A 68 -7.93 -1.10 -13.39
C LEU A 68 -7.37 -0.31 -14.57
N SER A 69 -7.91 0.87 -14.84
CA SER A 69 -7.53 1.72 -15.96
C SER A 69 -6.85 3.03 -15.56
N HIS A 70 -7.04 3.46 -14.31
CA HIS A 70 -6.52 4.75 -13.84
C HIS A 70 -6.38 4.80 -12.31
N ALA A 71 -5.59 5.76 -11.82
CA ALA A 71 -5.49 6.08 -10.40
C ALA A 71 -6.83 6.60 -9.84
N GLU A 72 -7.04 6.44 -8.53
CA GLU A 72 -8.27 6.83 -7.83
C GLU A 72 -9.55 6.13 -8.34
N GLN A 73 -9.42 4.95 -8.95
CA GLN A 73 -10.54 4.09 -9.31
C GLN A 73 -10.88 3.14 -8.14
N VAL A 74 -9.86 2.56 -7.52
CA VAL A 74 -10.00 1.62 -6.42
C VAL A 74 -8.95 1.91 -5.36
N PHE A 75 -9.39 2.04 -4.12
CA PHE A 75 -8.51 1.98 -2.95
C PHE A 75 -8.61 0.62 -2.29
N VAL A 76 -7.47 0.02 -1.98
CA VAL A 76 -7.38 -1.22 -1.21
C VAL A 76 -6.86 -0.91 0.17
N SER A 77 -7.46 -1.52 1.18
CA SER A 77 -7.13 -1.30 2.59
C SER A 77 -6.83 -2.59 3.32
N ASP A 78 -5.92 -2.50 4.27
CA ASP A 78 -5.58 -3.60 5.17
C ASP A 78 -5.01 -3.06 6.49
N ILE A 79 -5.16 -3.84 7.58
CA ILE A 79 -4.58 -3.54 8.88
C ILE A 79 -3.43 -4.50 9.14
N THR A 80 -2.31 -3.96 9.63
CA THR A 80 -1.16 -4.78 9.98
C THR A 80 -0.61 -4.40 11.35
N TYR A 81 0.08 -5.35 12.01
CA TYR A 81 0.70 -5.15 13.32
C TYR A 81 2.10 -4.55 13.19
N ILE A 82 2.40 -3.60 14.04
CA ILE A 82 3.74 -3.04 14.26
C ILE A 82 4.16 -3.38 15.69
N LYS A 83 5.29 -4.03 15.85
CA LYS A 83 5.82 -4.36 17.18
C LYS A 83 6.41 -3.11 17.84
N VAL A 84 5.93 -2.81 19.03
CA VAL A 84 6.50 -1.76 19.90
C VAL A 84 6.92 -2.38 21.22
N ASP A 85 7.82 -1.72 21.96
CA ASP A 85 8.17 -2.20 23.29
C ASP A 85 6.93 -2.27 24.18
N GLY A 86 6.73 -3.42 24.79
CA GLY A 86 5.57 -3.71 25.63
C GLY A 86 4.33 -4.21 24.89
N GLY A 87 4.34 -4.35 23.52
CA GLY A 87 3.18 -4.89 22.83
C GLY A 87 3.15 -4.68 21.33
N HIS A 88 1.96 -4.38 20.81
CA HIS A 88 1.72 -4.16 19.38
C HIS A 88 0.88 -2.91 19.19
N SER A 89 1.16 -2.18 18.13
CA SER A 89 0.28 -1.14 17.56
C SER A 89 -0.25 -1.60 16.22
N TYR A 90 -1.33 -0.99 15.77
CA TYR A 90 -2.06 -1.37 14.56
C TYR A 90 -1.89 -0.27 13.51
N LEU A 91 -1.46 -0.65 12.32
CA LEU A 91 -1.30 0.25 11.19
C LEU A 91 -2.36 -0.06 10.14
N ALA A 92 -3.31 0.85 9.94
CA ALA A 92 -4.20 0.81 8.79
C ALA A 92 -3.57 1.57 7.61
N LEU A 93 -3.57 0.94 6.44
CA LEU A 93 -3.11 1.53 5.18
C LEU A 93 -4.25 1.59 4.18
N VAL A 94 -4.31 2.68 3.41
CA VAL A 94 -5.18 2.84 2.25
C VAL A 94 -4.29 3.11 1.04
N THR A 95 -4.34 2.25 0.05
CA THR A 95 -3.45 2.27 -1.12
C THR A 95 -4.27 2.34 -2.40
N ASP A 96 -3.89 3.20 -3.33
CA ASP A 96 -4.43 3.21 -4.69
C ASP A 96 -4.03 1.93 -5.44
N ALA A 97 -5.00 1.16 -5.88
CA ALA A 97 -4.76 -0.14 -6.49
C ALA A 97 -4.06 -0.05 -7.85
N TYR A 98 -4.21 1.04 -8.59
CA TYR A 98 -3.57 1.26 -9.89
C TYR A 98 -2.12 1.72 -9.72
N SER A 99 -1.91 2.87 -9.09
CA SER A 99 -0.58 3.50 -8.93
C SER A 99 0.27 2.89 -7.83
N LYS A 100 -0.30 2.06 -6.96
CA LYS A 100 0.32 1.50 -5.74
C LYS A 100 0.71 2.57 -4.71
N LYS A 101 0.26 3.82 -4.88
CA LYS A 101 0.53 4.92 -3.96
C LYS A 101 -0.24 4.73 -2.66
N ILE A 102 0.45 4.86 -1.53
CA ILE A 102 -0.20 4.93 -0.22
C ILE A 102 -0.85 6.30 -0.11
N MET A 103 -2.18 6.31 -0.10
CA MET A 103 -3.02 7.51 -0.08
C MET A 103 -3.31 7.98 1.34
N GLY A 104 -3.41 7.04 2.29
CA GLY A 104 -3.66 7.35 3.69
C GLY A 104 -3.17 6.23 4.60
N TRP A 105 -2.91 6.60 5.84
CA TRP A 105 -2.50 5.66 6.87
C TRP A 105 -2.79 6.22 8.27
N LYS A 106 -2.92 5.31 9.23
CA LYS A 106 -3.03 5.64 10.66
C LYS A 106 -2.39 4.53 11.48
N LEU A 107 -1.62 4.92 12.49
CA LEU A 107 -1.11 4.02 13.53
C LEU A 107 -1.83 4.34 14.84
N ASP A 108 -2.28 3.30 15.55
CA ASP A 108 -2.91 3.40 16.86
C ASP A 108 -2.51 2.20 17.74
N ASP A 109 -2.64 2.31 19.04
CA ASP A 109 -2.47 1.20 19.99
C ASP A 109 -3.72 0.31 20.07
N ASN A 110 -4.86 0.75 19.50
CA ASN A 110 -6.12 0.04 19.46
C ASN A 110 -6.57 -0.21 18.02
N MET A 111 -7.13 -1.39 17.76
CA MET A 111 -7.72 -1.75 16.47
C MET A 111 -9.22 -1.40 16.43
N LYS A 112 -9.56 -0.15 16.77
CA LYS A 112 -10.94 0.38 16.70
C LYS A 112 -11.30 0.83 15.30
N VAL A 113 -12.59 1.05 15.06
CA VAL A 113 -13.11 1.58 13.78
C VAL A 113 -12.54 2.96 13.45
N SER A 114 -12.24 3.78 14.47
CA SER A 114 -11.56 5.08 14.29
C SER A 114 -10.25 4.97 13.52
N LEU A 115 -9.47 3.91 13.73
CA LEU A 115 -8.22 3.64 13.03
C LEU A 115 -8.40 3.64 11.50
N VAL A 116 -9.36 2.86 11.00
CA VAL A 116 -9.62 2.73 9.56
C VAL A 116 -10.32 3.96 8.98
N LYS A 117 -11.19 4.62 9.76
CA LYS A 117 -11.85 5.88 9.38
C LYS A 117 -10.83 7.01 9.18
N GLU A 118 -9.86 7.16 10.08
CA GLU A 118 -8.83 8.20 9.97
C GLU A 118 -7.88 7.93 8.79
N ALA A 119 -7.50 6.66 8.56
CA ALA A 119 -6.72 6.29 7.38
C ALA A 119 -7.46 6.61 6.07
N LEU A 120 -8.76 6.29 6.00
CA LEU A 120 -9.59 6.59 4.83
C LEU A 120 -9.85 8.10 4.67
N ALA A 121 -10.02 8.84 5.78
CA ALA A 121 -10.13 10.30 5.75
C ALA A 121 -8.88 10.96 5.17
N MET A 122 -7.69 10.50 5.58
CA MET A 122 -6.42 10.96 5.01
C MET A 122 -6.35 10.64 3.51
N ALA A 123 -6.72 9.43 3.10
CA ALA A 123 -6.74 9.03 1.70
C ALA A 123 -7.68 9.93 0.87
N HIS A 124 -8.89 10.17 1.35
CA HIS A 124 -9.85 11.07 0.69
C HIS A 124 -9.33 12.52 0.61
N LYS A 125 -8.66 13.02 1.66
CA LYS A 125 -8.03 14.35 1.63
C LYS A 125 -6.96 14.46 0.55
N ASN A 126 -6.21 13.38 0.31
CA ASN A 126 -5.13 13.30 -0.66
C ASN A 126 -5.60 12.95 -2.08
N CYS A 127 -6.90 12.70 -2.29
CA CYS A 127 -7.48 12.53 -3.63
C CYS A 127 -7.38 13.82 -4.40
N ILE A 128 -7.12 13.69 -5.67
CA ILE A 128 -7.06 14.78 -6.63
C ILE A 128 -8.47 15.13 -7.12
N HIS A 129 -9.26 14.11 -7.41
CA HIS A 129 -10.61 14.24 -7.92
C HIS A 129 -11.65 13.86 -6.86
N LYS A 130 -11.90 14.78 -5.92
CA LYS A 130 -12.79 14.54 -4.75
C LYS A 130 -14.26 14.25 -5.09
N HIS A 131 -14.68 14.50 -6.33
CA HIS A 131 -16.06 14.28 -6.76
C HIS A 131 -16.28 12.95 -7.49
N LYS A 132 -15.23 12.12 -7.58
CA LYS A 132 -15.35 10.79 -8.19
C LYS A 132 -15.80 9.76 -7.18
N THR A 133 -16.62 8.85 -7.66
CA THR A 133 -16.92 7.64 -6.91
C THR A 133 -15.74 6.70 -6.95
N ILE A 134 -15.19 6.35 -5.79
CA ILE A 134 -14.03 5.47 -5.63
C ILE A 134 -14.51 4.18 -4.97
N ILE A 135 -14.09 3.03 -5.46
CA ILE A 135 -14.33 1.76 -4.79
C ILE A 135 -13.31 1.62 -3.65
N HIS A 136 -13.80 1.44 -2.42
CA HIS A 136 -12.98 1.05 -1.29
C HIS A 136 -13.10 -0.46 -1.08
N HIS A 137 -12.01 -1.19 -1.26
CA HIS A 137 -11.95 -2.63 -1.12
C HIS A 137 -11.07 -3.04 0.07
N SER A 138 -11.56 -3.96 0.87
CA SER A 138 -10.86 -4.49 2.04
C SER A 138 -11.13 -5.98 2.23
N ASP A 139 -10.44 -6.59 3.19
CA ASP A 139 -10.84 -7.88 3.72
C ASP A 139 -12.18 -7.77 4.50
N ARG A 140 -12.65 -8.90 5.06
CA ARG A 140 -13.87 -8.96 5.87
C ARG A 140 -13.62 -8.66 7.34
N GLY A 141 -12.62 -7.86 7.67
CA GLY A 141 -12.39 -7.45 9.05
C GLY A 141 -13.59 -6.68 9.62
N ILE A 142 -13.91 -6.93 10.89
CA ILE A 142 -15.05 -6.28 11.58
C ILE A 142 -15.00 -4.76 11.47
N GLN A 143 -13.81 -4.17 11.44
CA GLN A 143 -13.59 -2.72 11.33
C GLN A 143 -14.09 -2.14 10.01
N TYR A 144 -14.05 -2.92 8.91
CA TYR A 144 -14.48 -2.51 7.58
C TYR A 144 -15.94 -2.85 7.29
N CYS A 145 -16.53 -3.82 8.03
CA CYS A 145 -17.90 -4.29 7.82
C CYS A 145 -18.91 -3.68 8.78
N CYS A 146 -18.48 -2.97 9.82
CA CYS A 146 -19.40 -2.37 10.80
C CYS A 146 -20.17 -1.19 10.19
N PRO A 147 -21.41 -0.93 10.67
CA PRO A 147 -22.26 0.17 10.17
C PRO A 147 -21.58 1.53 10.24
N ASP A 148 -20.86 1.81 11.34
CA ASP A 148 -20.16 3.09 11.56
C ASP A 148 -19.10 3.39 10.48
N PHE A 149 -18.35 2.38 10.02
CA PHE A 149 -17.42 2.54 8.91
C PHE A 149 -18.15 2.68 7.57
N SER A 150 -19.20 1.88 7.37
CA SER A 150 -19.96 1.88 6.11
C SER A 150 -20.61 3.25 5.86
N GLU A 151 -21.28 3.81 6.86
CA GLU A 151 -21.87 5.14 6.79
C GLU A 151 -20.81 6.22 6.54
N PHE A 152 -19.71 6.17 7.29
CA PHE A 152 -18.60 7.11 7.12
C PHE A 152 -18.03 7.10 5.70
N ALA A 153 -17.79 5.91 5.13
CA ALA A 153 -17.23 5.76 3.79
C ALA A 153 -18.21 6.23 2.71
N GLN A 154 -19.49 5.84 2.81
CA GLN A 154 -20.54 6.26 1.89
C GLN A 154 -20.75 7.78 1.89
N ASN A 155 -20.75 8.43 3.06
CA ASN A 155 -20.85 9.88 3.21
C ASN A 155 -19.66 10.63 2.55
N LYS A 156 -18.53 9.93 2.31
CA LYS A 156 -17.38 10.45 1.55
C LYS A 156 -17.37 10.05 0.07
N GLY A 157 -18.45 9.42 -0.42
CA GLY A 157 -18.60 9.02 -1.81
C GLY A 157 -17.90 7.71 -2.18
N PHE A 158 -17.48 6.88 -1.21
CA PHE A 158 -16.93 5.56 -1.49
C PHE A 158 -18.03 4.52 -1.70
N ILE A 159 -17.80 3.61 -2.67
CA ILE A 159 -18.56 2.37 -2.79
C ILE A 159 -17.76 1.26 -2.10
N LEU A 160 -18.40 0.54 -1.18
CA LEU A 160 -17.74 -0.51 -0.42
C LEU A 160 -17.70 -1.83 -1.22
N SER A 161 -16.59 -2.50 -1.12
CA SER A 161 -16.31 -3.82 -1.68
C SER A 161 -15.51 -4.64 -0.69
N THR A 162 -15.82 -5.92 -0.53
CA THR A 162 -15.05 -6.81 0.34
C THR A 162 -14.68 -8.10 -0.38
N THR A 163 -13.61 -8.76 0.07
CA THR A 163 -13.25 -10.11 -0.40
C THR A 163 -14.43 -11.07 -0.19
N GLN A 164 -14.66 -12.02 -1.09
CA GLN A 164 -15.77 -12.99 -0.95
C GLN A 164 -15.34 -14.32 -0.36
N GLN A 165 -14.11 -14.73 -0.61
CA GLN A 165 -13.54 -15.96 -0.10
C GLN A 165 -12.24 -15.69 0.66
N TYR A 166 -11.71 -16.70 1.35
CA TYR A 166 -10.36 -16.65 1.92
C TYR A 166 -9.28 -16.74 0.82
N ASP A 167 -9.50 -16.06 -0.31
CA ASP A 167 -8.52 -16.04 -1.38
C ASP A 167 -7.51 -14.91 -1.13
N PRO A 168 -6.24 -15.25 -0.86
CA PRO A 168 -5.19 -14.25 -0.66
C PRO A 168 -5.00 -13.31 -1.86
N TYR A 169 -5.46 -13.70 -3.05
CA TYR A 169 -5.34 -12.87 -4.24
C TYR A 169 -6.34 -11.71 -4.28
N GLU A 170 -7.46 -11.82 -3.56
CA GLU A 170 -8.50 -10.78 -3.55
C GLU A 170 -8.03 -9.47 -2.90
N ASN A 171 -7.07 -9.49 -1.95
CA ASN A 171 -6.46 -8.28 -1.34
C ASN A 171 -4.92 -8.23 -1.48
N ALA A 172 -4.38 -8.92 -2.48
CA ALA A 172 -2.93 -9.11 -2.66
C ALA A 172 -2.14 -7.80 -2.77
N VAL A 173 -2.74 -6.72 -3.29
CA VAL A 173 -2.08 -5.42 -3.39
C VAL A 173 -1.84 -4.83 -2.01
N ALA A 174 -2.85 -4.78 -1.14
CA ALA A 174 -2.72 -4.24 0.21
C ALA A 174 -1.73 -5.07 1.05
N GLU A 175 -1.84 -6.40 1.01
CA GLU A 175 -0.88 -7.30 1.69
C GLU A 175 0.56 -7.11 1.21
N ARG A 176 0.74 -6.93 -0.12
CA ARG A 176 2.05 -6.69 -0.70
C ARG A 176 2.67 -5.39 -0.19
N ILE A 177 1.90 -4.32 -0.09
CA ILE A 177 2.36 -3.02 0.42
C ILE A 177 2.74 -3.12 1.89
N ASN A 178 1.91 -3.75 2.72
CA ASN A 178 2.23 -4.04 4.12
C ASN A 178 3.53 -4.83 4.25
N GLY A 179 3.72 -5.85 3.41
CA GLY A 179 4.96 -6.62 3.37
C GLY A 179 6.17 -5.76 3.02
N ILE A 180 6.05 -4.86 2.04
CA ILE A 180 7.12 -3.94 1.65
C ILE A 180 7.52 -3.04 2.82
N LEU A 181 6.56 -2.37 3.48
CA LEU A 181 6.85 -1.50 4.61
C LEU A 181 7.53 -2.25 5.75
N LYS A 182 7.07 -3.46 6.07
CA LYS A 182 7.66 -4.29 7.12
C LYS A 182 9.09 -4.72 6.80
N TYR A 183 9.33 -5.22 5.59
CA TYR A 183 10.59 -5.89 5.28
C TYR A 183 11.65 -4.98 4.67
N GLU A 184 11.25 -3.98 3.89
CA GLU A 184 12.19 -3.07 3.24
C GLU A 184 12.49 -1.83 4.10
N PHE A 185 11.52 -1.37 4.93
CA PHE A 185 11.65 -0.15 5.75
C PHE A 185 11.84 -0.43 7.26
N GLY A 186 12.09 -1.68 7.64
CA GLY A 186 12.45 -2.02 9.02
C GLY A 186 11.28 -2.07 10.01
N LEU A 187 10.03 -1.89 9.57
CA LEU A 187 8.85 -1.90 10.47
C LEU A 187 8.49 -3.29 11.01
N LYS A 188 9.24 -4.34 10.63
CA LYS A 188 9.14 -5.68 11.21
C LYS A 188 9.82 -5.79 12.59
N ASN A 189 10.83 -4.96 12.84
CA ASN A 189 11.59 -4.98 14.08
C ASN A 189 10.77 -4.35 15.21
N THR A 190 11.10 -4.70 16.46
CA THR A 190 10.51 -4.02 17.63
C THR A 190 10.98 -2.57 17.68
N ILE A 191 10.04 -1.64 17.78
CA ILE A 191 10.29 -0.20 17.80
C ILE A 191 10.07 0.30 19.22
N LYS A 192 10.90 1.23 19.69
CA LYS A 192 10.94 1.71 21.07
C LYS A 192 9.59 2.17 21.63
N ASN A 193 8.76 2.82 20.82
CA ASN A 193 7.41 3.28 21.20
C ASN A 193 6.59 3.73 20.00
N ILE A 194 5.28 3.97 20.20
CA ILE A 194 4.35 4.38 19.16
C ILE A 194 4.73 5.72 18.51
N LYS A 195 5.28 6.67 19.25
CA LYS A 195 5.72 7.97 18.73
C LYS A 195 6.86 7.80 17.72
N THR A 196 7.83 6.95 18.03
CA THR A 196 8.93 6.60 17.12
C THR A 196 8.39 5.84 15.91
N ALA A 197 7.47 4.88 16.11
CA ALA A 197 6.84 4.14 15.03
C ALA A 197 6.09 5.06 14.06
N ASN A 198 5.33 6.04 14.56
CA ASN A 198 4.65 7.04 13.72
C ASN A 198 5.63 7.82 12.82
N LYS A 199 6.77 8.27 13.38
CA LYS A 199 7.81 8.97 12.58
C LYS A 199 8.40 8.07 11.51
N MET A 200 8.74 6.82 11.87
CA MET A 200 9.29 5.85 10.93
C MET A 200 8.31 5.52 9.81
N ILE A 201 7.01 5.37 10.12
CA ILE A 201 5.97 5.11 9.13
C ILE A 201 5.80 6.32 8.19
N ALA A 202 5.75 7.54 8.72
CA ALA A 202 5.63 8.75 7.91
C ALA A 202 6.78 8.86 6.89
N GLU A 203 8.01 8.62 7.33
CA GLU A 203 9.19 8.62 6.48
C GLU A 203 9.18 7.46 5.48
N ALA A 204 8.84 6.24 5.93
CA ALA A 204 8.72 5.07 5.07
C ALA A 204 7.69 5.28 3.95
N VAL A 205 6.51 5.85 4.28
CA VAL A 205 5.47 6.16 3.28
C VAL A 205 5.95 7.23 2.29
N LYS A 206 6.66 8.26 2.77
CA LYS A 206 7.23 9.30 1.90
C LYS A 206 8.23 8.69 0.91
N ILE A 207 9.19 7.92 1.38
CA ILE A 207 10.21 7.25 0.53
C ILE A 207 9.54 6.23 -0.39
N TYR A 208 8.60 5.42 0.12
CA TYR A 208 7.85 4.45 -0.66
C TYR A 208 7.14 5.11 -1.85
N ASN A 209 6.44 6.20 -1.61
CA ASN A 209 5.67 6.88 -2.65
C ASN A 209 6.55 7.59 -3.69
N ASN A 210 7.66 8.19 -3.28
CA ASN A 210 8.42 9.12 -4.13
C ASN A 210 9.73 8.54 -4.69
N GLU A 211 10.28 7.49 -4.07
CA GLU A 211 11.62 7.00 -4.42
C GLU A 211 11.64 5.50 -4.75
N ARG A 212 10.67 4.73 -4.23
CA ARG A 212 10.68 3.29 -4.42
C ARG A 212 10.15 2.91 -5.81
N LEU A 213 11.02 2.30 -6.63
CA LEU A 213 10.64 1.75 -7.93
C LEU A 213 9.82 0.45 -7.81
N HIS A 214 8.82 0.28 -8.68
CA HIS A 214 7.98 -0.91 -8.73
C HIS A 214 8.07 -1.61 -10.09
N TRP A 215 8.28 -2.93 -10.09
CA TRP A 215 8.26 -3.74 -11.31
C TRP A 215 6.92 -3.65 -12.04
N SER A 216 5.81 -3.74 -11.29
CA SER A 216 4.47 -3.65 -11.87
C SER A 216 4.09 -2.25 -12.38
N LEU A 217 4.97 -1.28 -12.25
CA LEU A 217 4.84 0.09 -12.72
C LEU A 217 5.96 0.46 -13.70
N ASP A 218 6.56 -0.52 -14.35
CA ASP A 218 7.69 -0.32 -15.29
C ASP A 218 8.85 0.47 -14.66
N LEU A 219 9.24 0.07 -13.46
CA LEU A 219 10.29 0.72 -12.66
C LEU A 219 10.05 2.21 -12.36
N LYS A 220 8.79 2.64 -12.32
CA LYS A 220 8.41 3.97 -11.88
C LYS A 220 8.01 3.97 -10.41
N THR A 221 8.05 5.14 -9.79
CA THR A 221 7.55 5.33 -8.43
C THR A 221 6.01 5.42 -8.42
N PRO A 222 5.36 5.06 -7.30
CA PRO A 222 3.92 5.24 -7.13
C PRO A 222 3.46 6.69 -7.41
N GLN A 223 4.24 7.67 -6.99
CA GLN A 223 3.93 9.09 -7.16
C GLN A 223 3.99 9.51 -8.64
N GLU A 224 4.97 9.04 -9.41
CA GLU A 224 5.08 9.32 -10.85
C GLU A 224 3.87 8.78 -11.61
N VAL A 225 3.49 7.52 -11.35
CA VAL A 225 2.32 6.90 -11.98
C VAL A 225 1.03 7.62 -11.60
N HIS A 226 0.88 7.98 -10.31
CA HIS A 226 -0.28 8.70 -9.82
C HIS A 226 -0.40 10.11 -10.43
N ARG A 227 0.72 10.84 -10.59
CA ARG A 227 0.76 12.17 -11.23
C ARG A 227 0.42 12.14 -12.72
N LYS A 228 0.87 11.13 -13.47
CA LYS A 228 0.54 11.02 -14.90
C LYS A 228 -0.97 10.99 -15.16
N TYR A 229 -1.72 10.41 -14.25
CA TYR A 229 -3.17 10.40 -14.32
C TYR A 229 -3.78 11.81 -14.23
N ASN A 230 -3.16 12.73 -13.49
CA ASN A 230 -3.62 14.13 -13.38
C ASN A 230 -3.46 14.95 -14.64
N GLN A 231 -2.51 14.58 -15.48
CA GLN A 231 -2.20 15.31 -16.72
C GLN A 231 -3.09 14.89 -17.87
N GLN A 232 -3.87 13.81 -17.72
CA GLN A 232 -4.83 13.39 -18.73
C GLN A 232 -6.18 14.06 -18.51
N PRO A 233 -6.77 14.73 -19.54
CA PRO A 233 -8.11 15.27 -19.42
C PRO A 233 -9.10 14.13 -19.11
N TYR A 234 -9.97 14.37 -18.14
CA TYR A 234 -10.97 13.41 -17.67
C TYR A 234 -11.92 13.01 -18.81
N LYS A 235 -11.82 11.76 -19.29
CA LYS A 235 -12.88 11.14 -20.09
C LYS A 235 -13.87 10.51 -19.14
N SER A 236 -15.05 11.13 -18.97
CA SER A 236 -16.15 10.54 -18.23
C SER A 236 -16.65 9.32 -19.00
N TYR A 237 -16.37 8.14 -18.51
CA TYR A 237 -17.08 6.95 -18.94
C TYR A 237 -18.42 6.91 -18.20
N ALA A 238 -19.43 7.55 -18.74
CA ALA A 238 -20.81 7.34 -18.30
C ALA A 238 -21.11 5.84 -18.45
N ARG A 239 -21.35 5.13 -17.36
CA ARG A 239 -21.95 3.79 -17.42
C ARG A 239 -23.30 3.95 -18.12
N LYS A 240 -23.46 3.35 -19.29
CA LYS A 240 -24.78 2.99 -19.80
C LYS A 240 -25.29 1.90 -18.84
N VAL A 241 -26.16 2.32 -17.93
CA VAL A 241 -27.00 1.38 -17.16
C VAL A 241 -28.02 0.90 -18.18
N ALA A 242 -27.96 -0.36 -18.58
CA ALA A 242 -29.02 -1.08 -19.23
C ALA A 242 -29.78 -1.86 -18.17
#